data_0311dd353d086113543f0e2baa0d74d9
#
_entry.id   0311dd353d086113543f0e2baa0d74d9
#
_cell.length_a   1.000
_cell.length_b   1.000
_cell.length_c   1.000
_cell.angle_alpha   90.00
_cell.angle_beta   90.00
_cell.angle_gamma   90.00
#
_symmetry.space_group_name_H-M   'P 1'
#
loop_
_entity.id
_entity.type
_entity.pdbx_description
1 polymer ?
#
loop_
_entity_poly.entity_id
_entity_poly.type
_entity_poly.pdbx_seq_one_letter_code
_entity_poly.pdbx_strand_id
1 'polypeptide(L)'
;MCIRDSFVAGGIGRGQAIAGYLEMGAAGVQLGTRFACAQESIAHPDFKKAFFRASARDAVASVQVDPRLPVIPVRALKNKGSEEFTAKQREVAGTLDREEIAMNEAQLQIEHYWAGALRRAVIDGDVETGSLMAGQSVGMLKEEEPVAAIIEKLMSQSEEALTRR
;
A
#
# COMPACT_ATOMS: atom_id res chain seq x y z
N MET A 1 -34.45 -4.29 -2.49
CA MET A 1 -33.04 -4.75 -2.62
C MET A 1 -32.17 -3.51 -2.59
N CYS A 2 -31.39 -3.26 -1.56
CA CYS A 2 -30.47 -2.11 -1.54
C CYS A 2 -29.29 -2.48 -2.44
N ILE A 3 -29.23 -1.87 -3.63
CA ILE A 3 -28.04 -1.93 -4.49
C ILE A 3 -27.00 -1.05 -3.78
N ARG A 4 -25.97 -1.67 -3.23
CA ARG A 4 -24.82 -0.95 -2.69
C ARG A 4 -23.80 -0.85 -3.80
N ASP A 5 -23.48 0.36 -4.21
CA ASP A 5 -22.36 0.59 -5.11
C ASP A 5 -21.07 0.07 -4.48
N SER A 6 -20.34 -0.73 -5.23
CA SER A 6 -19.09 -1.33 -4.77
C SER A 6 -17.91 -0.74 -5.53
N PHE A 7 -16.87 -0.33 -4.82
CA PHE A 7 -15.60 0.12 -5.39
C PHE A 7 -14.51 -0.93 -5.11
N VAL A 8 -13.77 -1.32 -6.14
CA VAL A 8 -12.67 -2.26 -6.02
C VAL A 8 -11.35 -1.53 -5.82
N ALA A 9 -10.59 -1.92 -4.80
CA ALA A 9 -9.30 -1.33 -4.48
C ALA A 9 -8.20 -2.39 -4.44
N GLY A 10 -6.95 -1.96 -4.73
CA GLY A 10 -5.74 -2.76 -4.61
C GLY A 10 -5.30 -3.45 -5.90
N GLY A 11 -4.01 -3.33 -6.22
CA GLY A 11 -3.38 -4.01 -7.35
C GLY A 11 -3.74 -3.51 -8.74
N ILE A 12 -4.64 -2.55 -8.87
CA ILE A 12 -5.11 -2.02 -10.15
C ILE A 12 -4.08 -1.04 -10.71
N GLY A 13 -3.60 -1.29 -11.92
CA GLY A 13 -2.60 -0.45 -12.58
C GLY A 13 -2.83 -0.26 -14.09
N ARG A 14 -3.87 -0.88 -14.66
CA ARG A 14 -4.23 -0.81 -16.08
C ARG A 14 -5.72 -0.70 -16.28
N GLY A 15 -6.14 -0.05 -17.38
CA GLY A 15 -7.54 0.11 -17.72
C GLY A 15 -8.27 -1.22 -18.01
N GLN A 16 -7.58 -2.25 -18.53
CA GLN A 16 -8.17 -3.58 -18.72
C GLN A 16 -8.72 -4.18 -17.40
N ALA A 17 -8.02 -3.94 -16.29
CA ALA A 17 -8.52 -4.39 -14.98
C ALA A 17 -9.75 -3.59 -14.54
N ILE A 18 -9.79 -2.28 -14.84
CA ILE A 18 -10.95 -1.43 -14.58
C ILE A 18 -12.16 -1.98 -15.35
N ALA A 19 -12.01 -2.19 -16.66
CA ALA A 19 -13.07 -2.77 -17.51
C ALA A 19 -13.60 -4.09 -16.95
N GLY A 20 -12.71 -5.01 -16.56
CA GLY A 20 -13.11 -6.29 -15.99
C GLY A 20 -13.91 -6.16 -14.69
N TYR A 21 -13.55 -5.25 -13.80
CA TYR A 21 -14.33 -5.01 -12.57
C TYR A 21 -15.68 -4.34 -12.82
N LEU A 22 -15.76 -3.41 -13.77
CA LEU A 22 -17.04 -2.82 -14.18
C LEU A 22 -17.99 -3.87 -14.75
N GLU A 23 -17.49 -4.82 -15.57
CA GLU A 23 -18.27 -5.95 -16.10
C GLU A 23 -18.75 -6.90 -15.00
N MET A 24 -17.98 -7.07 -13.93
CA MET A 24 -18.41 -7.84 -12.75
C MET A 24 -19.45 -7.08 -11.87
N GLY A 25 -19.83 -5.87 -12.26
CA GLY A 25 -20.83 -5.08 -11.56
C GLY A 25 -20.29 -4.10 -10.52
N ALA A 26 -18.98 -3.84 -10.50
CA ALA A 26 -18.45 -2.78 -9.67
C ALA A 26 -18.87 -1.40 -10.20
N ALA A 27 -19.14 -0.45 -9.30
CA ALA A 27 -19.45 0.93 -9.64
C ALA A 27 -18.21 1.74 -10.03
N GLY A 28 -17.03 1.29 -9.57
CA GLY A 28 -15.77 1.96 -9.87
C GLY A 28 -14.58 1.28 -9.21
N VAL A 29 -13.42 1.93 -9.31
CA VAL A 29 -12.15 1.45 -8.75
C VAL A 29 -11.43 2.54 -7.98
N GLN A 30 -10.59 2.15 -7.03
CA GLN A 30 -9.70 3.03 -6.29
C GLN A 30 -8.24 2.64 -6.54
N LEU A 31 -7.44 3.60 -6.99
CA LEU A 31 -6.02 3.42 -7.24
C LEU A 31 -5.21 4.31 -6.28
N GLY A 32 -4.31 3.69 -5.49
CA GLY A 32 -3.38 4.43 -4.63
C GLY A 32 -1.98 4.53 -5.25
N THR A 33 -1.34 3.38 -5.45
CA THR A 33 0.08 3.25 -5.81
C THR A 33 0.49 4.09 -7.02
N ARG A 34 -0.34 4.11 -8.07
CA ARG A 34 -0.03 4.86 -9.29
C ARG A 34 -0.05 6.36 -9.07
N PHE A 35 -1.08 6.85 -8.36
CA PHE A 35 -1.21 8.29 -8.09
C PHE A 35 -0.24 8.79 -7.01
N ALA A 36 0.20 7.93 -6.09
CA ALA A 36 1.25 8.27 -5.13
C ALA A 36 2.58 8.63 -5.82
N CYS A 37 2.81 8.12 -7.04
CA CYS A 37 4.00 8.39 -7.85
C CYS A 37 3.75 9.38 -8.99
N ALA A 38 2.61 10.05 -9.05
CA ALA A 38 2.35 11.10 -10.05
C ALA A 38 3.26 12.32 -9.84
N GLN A 39 3.44 13.11 -10.89
CA GLN A 39 4.24 14.33 -10.83
C GLN A 39 3.72 15.32 -9.79
N GLU A 40 2.41 15.45 -9.67
CA GLU A 40 1.73 16.35 -8.73
C GLU A 40 1.72 15.84 -7.29
N SER A 41 2.15 14.59 -7.06
CA SER A 41 2.26 14.03 -5.71
C SER A 41 3.41 14.67 -4.94
N ILE A 42 3.16 15.05 -3.68
CA ILE A 42 4.15 15.60 -2.75
C ILE A 42 5.15 14.56 -2.23
N ALA A 43 5.01 13.29 -2.62
CA ALA A 43 5.90 12.22 -2.17
C ALA A 43 7.35 12.50 -2.55
N HIS A 44 8.25 12.25 -1.60
CA HIS A 44 9.69 12.48 -1.77
C HIS A 44 10.24 11.74 -3.00
N PRO A 45 11.19 12.33 -3.75
CA PRO A 45 11.75 11.69 -4.93
C PRO A 45 12.33 10.29 -4.67
N ASP A 46 12.93 10.05 -3.52
CA ASP A 46 13.48 8.73 -3.20
C ASP A 46 12.38 7.69 -2.93
N PHE A 47 11.24 8.11 -2.35
CA PHE A 47 10.04 7.27 -2.25
C PHE A 47 9.57 6.82 -3.64
N LYS A 48 9.40 7.76 -4.58
CA LYS A 48 8.99 7.48 -5.96
C LYS A 48 10.01 6.59 -6.68
N LYS A 49 11.32 6.85 -6.54
CA LYS A 49 12.38 6.00 -7.11
C LYS A 49 12.35 4.57 -6.59
N ALA A 50 12.06 4.37 -5.29
CA ALA A 50 11.91 3.04 -4.72
C ALA A 50 10.77 2.25 -5.40
N PHE A 51 9.66 2.93 -5.69
CA PHE A 51 8.52 2.34 -6.41
C PHE A 51 8.86 1.99 -7.86
N PHE A 52 9.60 2.85 -8.59
CA PHE A 52 9.97 2.58 -10.00
C PHE A 52 10.95 1.41 -10.15
N ARG A 53 11.71 1.10 -9.11
CA ARG A 53 12.65 -0.04 -9.07
C ARG A 53 11.98 -1.34 -8.64
N ALA A 54 10.83 -1.24 -7.96
CA ALA A 54 10.14 -2.38 -7.39
C ALA A 54 9.43 -3.23 -8.46
N SER A 55 9.29 -4.51 -8.16
CA SER A 55 8.45 -5.45 -8.89
C SER A 55 7.19 -5.79 -8.08
N ALA A 56 6.20 -6.41 -8.71
CA ALA A 56 4.96 -6.81 -8.03
C ALA A 56 5.19 -7.73 -6.81
N ARG A 57 6.24 -8.56 -6.85
CA ARG A 57 6.61 -9.49 -5.77
C ARG A 57 7.23 -8.81 -4.56
N ASP A 58 7.77 -7.59 -4.73
CA ASP A 58 8.39 -6.84 -3.63
C ASP A 58 7.33 -6.18 -2.73
N ALA A 59 6.10 -6.04 -3.23
CA ALA A 59 4.95 -5.58 -2.47
C ALA A 59 4.31 -6.76 -1.71
N VAL A 60 4.71 -6.95 -0.46
CA VAL A 60 4.27 -8.04 0.42
C VAL A 60 3.29 -7.57 1.48
N ALA A 61 2.40 -8.44 1.93
CA ALA A 61 1.54 -8.14 3.07
C ALA A 61 2.38 -8.15 4.36
N SER A 62 2.22 -7.13 5.20
CA SER A 62 2.81 -7.14 6.54
C SER A 62 2.18 -8.23 7.41
N VAL A 63 2.94 -8.72 8.38
CA VAL A 63 2.51 -9.78 9.27
C VAL A 63 2.01 -9.18 10.58
N GLN A 64 0.82 -9.59 11.02
CA GLN A 64 0.40 -9.45 12.41
C GLN A 64 0.93 -10.67 13.16
N VAL A 65 1.91 -10.48 14.03
CA VAL A 65 2.57 -11.58 14.76
C VAL A 65 1.67 -12.13 15.85
N ASP A 66 0.95 -11.25 16.52
CA ASP A 66 0.04 -11.58 17.60
C ASP A 66 -1.29 -10.83 17.42
N PRO A 67 -2.44 -11.52 17.43
CA PRO A 67 -3.75 -10.88 17.25
C PRO A 67 -4.15 -9.93 18.39
N ARG A 68 -3.49 -9.98 19.53
CA ARG A 68 -3.70 -9.05 20.66
C ARG A 68 -3.10 -7.66 20.39
N LEU A 69 -2.11 -7.57 19.47
CA LEU A 69 -1.46 -6.32 19.10
C LEU A 69 -2.25 -5.58 18.01
N PRO A 70 -2.37 -4.24 18.06
CA PRO A 70 -3.18 -3.45 17.13
C PRO A 70 -2.48 -3.26 15.77
N VAL A 71 -2.15 -4.36 15.10
CA VAL A 71 -1.49 -4.36 13.79
C VAL A 71 -2.50 -4.73 12.72
N ILE A 72 -2.81 -3.79 11.85
CA ILE A 72 -3.62 -4.06 10.65
C ILE A 72 -2.66 -4.43 9.52
N PRO A 73 -2.74 -5.66 8.96
CA PRO A 73 -1.91 -6.04 7.83
C PRO A 73 -2.12 -5.12 6.64
N VAL A 74 -1.04 -4.54 6.13
CA VAL A 74 -1.04 -3.69 4.94
C VAL A 74 -0.02 -4.24 3.92
N ARG A 75 -0.25 -3.96 2.65
CA ARG A 75 0.74 -4.30 1.63
C ARG A 75 1.74 -3.16 1.47
N ALA A 76 3.04 -3.49 1.53
CA ALA A 76 4.13 -2.53 1.41
C ALA A 76 5.35 -3.17 0.74
N LEU A 77 6.27 -2.36 0.25
CA LEU A 77 7.58 -2.84 -0.18
C LEU A 77 8.36 -3.32 1.04
N LYS A 78 8.93 -4.52 0.91
CA LYS A 78 9.77 -5.08 1.97
C LYS A 78 11.06 -4.27 2.11
N ASN A 79 11.37 -3.82 3.33
CA ASN A 79 12.59 -3.08 3.66
C ASN A 79 13.02 -3.39 5.10
N LYS A 80 14.12 -2.77 5.54
CA LYS A 80 14.64 -2.91 6.89
C LYS A 80 13.60 -2.56 7.96
N GLY A 81 12.86 -1.46 7.78
CA GLY A 81 11.81 -1.03 8.72
C GLY A 81 10.70 -2.06 8.90
N SER A 82 10.29 -2.76 7.83
CA SER A 82 9.29 -3.82 7.91
C SER A 82 9.79 -5.07 8.67
N GLU A 83 11.08 -5.37 8.56
CA GLU A 83 11.71 -6.47 9.30
C GLU A 83 11.87 -6.12 10.78
N GLU A 84 12.34 -4.90 11.08
CA GLU A 84 12.47 -4.38 12.45
C GLU A 84 11.11 -4.29 13.15
N PHE A 85 10.07 -3.85 12.44
CA PHE A 85 8.71 -3.83 12.98
C PHE A 85 8.19 -5.23 13.34
N THR A 86 8.47 -6.21 12.49
CA THR A 86 8.12 -7.61 12.78
C THR A 86 8.88 -8.14 13.99
N ALA A 87 10.17 -7.79 14.14
CA ALA A 87 10.97 -8.14 15.31
C ALA A 87 10.42 -7.48 16.59
N LYS A 88 10.06 -6.20 16.51
CA LYS A 88 9.45 -5.46 17.63
C LYS A 88 8.12 -6.07 18.08
N GLN A 89 7.27 -6.49 17.15
CA GLN A 89 6.04 -7.21 17.51
C GLN A 89 6.32 -8.49 18.30
N ARG A 90 7.34 -9.28 17.90
CA ARG A 90 7.72 -10.51 18.62
C ARG A 90 8.27 -10.22 20.01
N GLU A 91 9.08 -9.18 20.14
CA GLU A 91 9.61 -8.73 21.43
C GLU A 91 8.46 -8.36 22.39
N VAL A 92 7.55 -7.49 21.94
CA VAL A 92 6.41 -7.02 22.74
C VAL A 92 5.46 -8.18 23.10
N ALA A 93 5.17 -9.07 22.15
CA ALA A 93 4.36 -10.26 22.45
C ALA A 93 5.02 -11.14 23.50
N GLY A 94 6.35 -11.34 23.42
CA GLY A 94 7.10 -12.13 24.42
C GLY A 94 7.12 -11.49 25.82
N THR A 95 7.21 -10.16 25.93
CA THR A 95 7.11 -9.47 27.24
C THR A 95 5.70 -9.55 27.81
N LEU A 96 4.69 -9.49 26.94
CA LEU A 96 3.29 -9.67 27.34
C LEU A 96 3.01 -11.10 27.85
N ASP A 97 3.56 -12.12 27.18
CA ASP A 97 3.40 -13.52 27.59
C ASP A 97 4.08 -13.85 28.92
N ARG A 98 5.15 -13.11 29.26
CA ARG A 98 5.83 -13.21 30.56
C ARG A 98 5.20 -12.35 31.65
N GLU A 99 4.07 -11.68 31.34
CA GLU A 99 3.38 -10.77 32.26
C GLU A 99 4.25 -9.61 32.77
N GLU A 100 5.29 -9.24 32.02
CA GLU A 100 6.20 -8.13 32.37
C GLU A 100 5.59 -6.75 32.08
N ILE A 101 4.62 -6.68 31.15
CA ILE A 101 3.87 -5.48 30.78
C ILE A 101 2.38 -5.78 30.68
N ALA A 102 1.56 -4.75 30.88
CA ALA A 102 0.11 -4.85 30.70
C ALA A 102 -0.28 -4.76 29.21
N MET A 103 -1.47 -5.28 28.86
CA MET A 103 -1.97 -5.29 27.48
C MET A 103 -2.03 -3.89 26.86
N ASN A 104 -2.50 -2.89 27.58
CA ASN A 104 -2.57 -1.51 27.10
C ASN A 104 -1.18 -0.92 26.82
N GLU A 105 -0.20 -1.27 27.63
CA GLU A 105 1.18 -0.84 27.43
C GLU A 105 1.80 -1.51 26.19
N ALA A 106 1.58 -2.81 25.99
CA ALA A 106 2.00 -3.53 24.81
C ALA A 106 1.42 -2.90 23.53
N GLN A 107 0.13 -2.57 23.54
CA GLN A 107 -0.54 -1.93 22.42
C GLN A 107 0.05 -0.56 22.11
N LEU A 108 0.27 0.29 23.13
CA LEU A 108 0.88 1.61 22.97
C LEU A 108 2.29 1.54 22.43
N GLN A 109 3.11 0.56 22.84
CA GLN A 109 4.47 0.38 22.31
C GLN A 109 4.44 0.10 20.80
N ILE A 110 3.50 -0.72 20.32
CA ILE A 110 3.35 -1.03 18.90
C ILE A 110 2.87 0.21 18.11
N GLU A 111 1.86 0.91 18.62
CA GLU A 111 1.35 2.14 17.99
C GLU A 111 2.43 3.21 17.87
N HIS A 112 3.17 3.46 18.93
CA HIS A 112 4.25 4.46 18.93
C HIS A 112 5.39 4.08 18.00
N TYR A 113 5.76 2.80 17.94
CA TYR A 113 6.82 2.34 17.04
C TYR A 113 6.46 2.59 15.57
N TRP A 114 5.20 2.31 15.19
CA TRP A 114 4.72 2.46 13.83
C TRP A 114 4.28 3.88 13.48
N ALA A 115 4.01 4.70 14.51
CA ALA A 115 3.60 6.09 14.31
C ALA A 115 4.62 6.86 13.47
N GLY A 116 4.12 7.53 12.44
CA GLY A 116 4.96 8.34 11.56
C GLY A 116 5.81 7.55 10.55
N ALA A 117 5.81 6.21 10.53
CA ALA A 117 6.60 5.43 9.57
C ALA A 117 6.25 5.76 8.11
N LEU A 118 4.95 5.95 7.80
CA LEU A 118 4.52 6.38 6.48
C LEU A 118 5.02 7.78 6.14
N ARG A 119 4.91 8.72 7.09
CA ARG A 119 5.38 10.09 6.91
C ARG A 119 6.89 10.14 6.66
N ARG A 120 7.69 9.38 7.41
CA ARG A 120 9.14 9.28 7.19
C ARG A 120 9.47 8.84 5.76
N ALA A 121 8.76 7.83 5.23
CA ALA A 121 8.99 7.40 3.86
C ALA A 121 8.53 8.43 2.83
N VAL A 122 7.30 8.95 2.97
CA VAL A 122 6.65 9.77 1.95
C VAL A 122 7.18 11.21 1.93
N ILE A 123 7.44 11.80 3.11
CA ILE A 123 7.85 13.20 3.23
C ILE A 123 9.36 13.35 3.44
N ASP A 124 9.93 12.54 4.33
CA ASP A 124 11.33 12.69 4.71
C ASP A 124 12.26 11.85 3.80
N GLY A 125 11.71 10.97 2.94
CA GLY A 125 12.47 10.17 1.98
C GLY A 125 13.19 8.96 2.58
N ASP A 126 12.87 8.60 3.84
CA ASP A 126 13.44 7.42 4.47
C ASP A 126 12.81 6.15 3.92
N VAL A 127 13.40 5.60 2.89
CA VAL A 127 12.94 4.37 2.22
C VAL A 127 13.46 3.09 2.87
N GLU A 128 14.40 3.20 3.82
CA GLU A 128 14.95 2.05 4.52
C GLU A 128 14.14 1.68 5.75
N THR A 129 13.75 2.65 6.57
CA THR A 129 13.04 2.42 7.85
C THR A 129 11.61 2.91 7.85
N GLY A 130 11.20 3.70 6.86
CA GLY A 130 9.83 4.16 6.67
C GLY A 130 8.93 3.09 6.03
N SER A 131 7.61 3.31 6.10
CA SER A 131 6.62 2.42 5.49
C SER A 131 6.33 2.83 4.04
N LEU A 132 6.64 1.95 3.08
CA LEU A 132 6.38 2.14 1.66
C LEU A 132 5.13 1.37 1.23
N MET A 133 3.96 1.86 1.63
CA MET A 133 2.68 1.20 1.29
C MET A 133 2.47 1.16 -0.22
N ALA A 134 2.42 -0.04 -0.80
CA ALA A 134 2.32 -0.26 -2.23
C ALA A 134 1.47 -1.48 -2.55
N GLY A 135 0.56 -1.36 -3.50
CA GLY A 135 -0.10 -2.51 -4.12
C GLY A 135 0.81 -3.19 -5.15
N GLN A 136 0.43 -4.38 -5.59
CA GLN A 136 1.20 -5.14 -6.59
C GLN A 136 1.29 -4.43 -7.96
N SER A 137 0.43 -3.44 -8.22
CA SER A 137 0.56 -2.55 -9.39
C SER A 137 1.86 -1.74 -9.41
N VAL A 138 2.63 -1.71 -8.33
CA VAL A 138 3.97 -1.08 -8.29
C VAL A 138 4.88 -1.60 -9.40
N GLY A 139 4.82 -2.87 -9.74
CA GLY A 139 5.60 -3.44 -10.84
C GLY A 139 5.28 -2.89 -12.25
N MET A 140 4.19 -2.13 -12.37
CA MET A 140 3.79 -1.47 -13.63
C MET A 140 4.30 -0.02 -13.73
N LEU A 141 4.83 0.55 -12.63
CA LEU A 141 5.36 1.90 -12.58
C LEU A 141 6.82 1.91 -13.08
N LYS A 142 7.17 2.89 -13.91
CA LYS A 142 8.55 3.03 -14.43
C LYS A 142 9.09 4.44 -14.30
N GLU A 143 8.20 5.42 -14.32
CA GLU A 143 8.52 6.85 -14.30
C GLU A 143 7.36 7.65 -13.72
N GLU A 144 7.62 8.93 -13.47
CA GLU A 144 6.57 9.87 -13.08
C GLU A 144 5.75 10.27 -14.31
N GLU A 145 4.45 10.22 -14.19
CA GLU A 145 3.50 10.70 -15.20
C GLU A 145 2.60 11.80 -14.59
N PRO A 146 2.17 12.81 -15.34
CA PRO A 146 1.14 13.73 -14.87
C PRO A 146 -0.17 12.99 -14.59
N VAL A 147 -0.93 13.44 -13.59
CA VAL A 147 -2.24 12.85 -13.25
C VAL A 147 -3.16 12.78 -14.46
N ALA A 148 -3.19 13.83 -15.27
CA ALA A 148 -4.01 13.87 -16.49
C ALA A 148 -3.65 12.74 -17.46
N ALA A 149 -2.35 12.51 -17.72
CA ALA A 149 -1.89 11.44 -18.58
C ALA A 149 -2.19 10.04 -18.02
N ILE A 150 -2.08 9.86 -16.69
CA ILE A 150 -2.45 8.62 -16.02
C ILE A 150 -3.93 8.32 -16.25
N ILE A 151 -4.81 9.30 -16.06
CA ILE A 151 -6.27 9.15 -16.25
C ILE A 151 -6.59 8.84 -17.70
N GLU A 152 -6.07 9.62 -18.65
CA GLU A 152 -6.28 9.42 -20.08
C GLU A 152 -5.89 8.01 -20.52
N LYS A 153 -4.71 7.54 -20.12
CA LYS A 153 -4.21 6.21 -20.42
C LYS A 153 -5.09 5.10 -19.83
N LEU A 154 -5.56 5.27 -18.58
CA LEU A 154 -6.45 4.31 -17.94
C LEU A 154 -7.82 4.25 -18.62
N MET A 155 -8.38 5.41 -18.98
CA MET A 155 -9.66 5.48 -19.68
C MET A 155 -9.58 4.87 -21.07
N SER A 156 -8.59 5.26 -21.89
CA SER A 156 -8.38 4.70 -23.23
C SER A 156 -8.24 3.16 -23.18
N GLN A 157 -7.43 2.63 -22.27
CA GLN A 157 -7.26 1.18 -22.09
C GLN A 157 -8.56 0.49 -21.65
N SER A 158 -9.38 1.16 -20.83
CA SER A 158 -10.68 0.60 -20.40
C SER A 158 -11.67 0.57 -21.54
N GLU A 159 -11.79 1.64 -22.31
CA GLU A 159 -12.65 1.75 -23.48
C GLU A 159 -12.29 0.73 -24.55
N GLU A 160 -11.00 0.61 -24.88
CA GLU A 160 -10.51 -0.43 -25.77
C GLU A 160 -10.88 -1.86 -25.31
N ALA A 161 -10.74 -2.13 -24.03
CA ALA A 161 -11.05 -3.45 -23.47
C ALA A 161 -12.54 -3.77 -23.55
N LEU A 162 -13.40 -2.78 -23.32
CA LEU A 162 -14.86 -2.92 -23.43
C LEU A 162 -15.33 -3.05 -24.88
N THR A 163 -14.65 -2.39 -25.82
CA THR A 163 -15.02 -2.38 -27.25
C THR A 163 -14.58 -3.66 -27.98
N ARG A 164 -13.52 -4.32 -27.55
CA ARG A 164 -12.99 -5.54 -28.19
C ARG A 164 -13.80 -6.81 -27.93
N ARG A 165 -14.88 -6.73 -27.21
CA ARG A 165 -15.79 -7.84 -26.87
C ARG A 165 -17.12 -7.75 -27.58
#